data_60fcfd61210b5fed875d506dfc75fe46
#
_entry.id   60fcfd61210b5fed875d506dfc75fe46
#
_cell.length_a   1.000
_cell.length_b   1.000
_cell.length_c   1.000
_cell.angle_alpha   90.00
_cell.angle_beta   90.00
_cell.angle_gamma   90.00
#
_symmetry.space_group_name_H-M   'P 1'
#
loop_
_entity.id
_entity.type
_entity.pdbx_description
1 polymer ?
#
loop_
_entity_poly.entity_id
_entity_poly.type
_entity_poly.pdbx_seq_one_letter_code
_entity_poly.pdbx_strand_id
1 'polypeptide(L)'
;LWPMVAVGEKKYYFSAMFAALTAYTDAGNSDVPYESPSNKDLKITKTVLKDGTEVLLDQQQANDLLNANGVITAINANGYKAWGNNTAAYPSTTDPKDRWLAVRRFFDWDGNNFILTYFQKVDKPGNTRLIQSIVDSQNIIGNGYVARDYCAGYRTEFKSDENPITNLLDGHLTVHTYLAPYIPAEYIENIREYDTEALEAALTGGGE
;
A
#
# COMPACT_ATOMS: atom_id res chain seq x y z
N LEU A 1 0.43 -16.06 -1.00
CA LEU A 1 0.72 -16.01 -2.43
C LEU A 1 0.55 -17.39 -3.05
N TRP A 2 -0.36 -17.50 -4.02
CA TRP A 2 -0.71 -18.76 -4.69
C TRP A 2 -1.25 -18.47 -6.10
N PRO A 3 -1.12 -19.35 -7.09
CA PRO A 3 -0.33 -20.58 -7.14
C PRO A 3 1.14 -20.32 -7.51
N MET A 4 1.89 -21.35 -7.95
CA MET A 4 3.17 -21.17 -8.63
C MET A 4 2.94 -20.57 -10.02
N VAL A 5 3.97 -20.00 -10.59
CA VAL A 5 3.95 -19.40 -11.94
C VAL A 5 5.00 -20.06 -12.85
N ALA A 6 4.76 -20.06 -14.14
CA ALA A 6 5.70 -20.56 -15.12
C ALA A 6 6.13 -19.47 -16.10
N VAL A 7 7.39 -19.52 -16.50
CA VAL A 7 7.94 -18.73 -17.60
C VAL A 7 8.55 -19.74 -18.60
N GLY A 8 7.86 -19.96 -19.73
CA GLY A 8 8.15 -21.07 -20.60
C GLY A 8 7.96 -22.40 -19.86
N GLU A 9 9.00 -23.23 -19.84
CA GLU A 9 8.99 -24.54 -19.16
C GLU A 9 9.41 -24.48 -17.68
N LYS A 10 9.96 -23.36 -17.22
CA LYS A 10 10.47 -23.21 -15.85
C LYS A 10 9.38 -22.76 -14.90
N LYS A 11 9.30 -23.40 -13.73
CA LYS A 11 8.35 -23.08 -12.66
C LYS A 11 9.04 -22.27 -11.55
N TYR A 12 8.36 -21.27 -11.04
CA TYR A 12 8.83 -20.40 -9.96
C TYR A 12 7.78 -20.29 -8.87
N TYR A 13 8.21 -20.07 -7.64
CA TYR A 13 7.31 -19.66 -6.59
C TYR A 13 6.79 -18.26 -6.88
N PHE A 14 5.48 -18.07 -6.79
CA PHE A 14 4.86 -16.77 -7.03
C PHE A 14 5.40 -15.69 -6.08
N SER A 15 5.76 -16.07 -4.85
CA SER A 15 6.36 -15.14 -3.88
C SER A 15 7.63 -14.46 -4.40
N ALA A 16 8.50 -15.19 -5.10
CA ALA A 16 9.71 -14.60 -5.68
C ALA A 16 9.38 -13.60 -6.81
N MET A 17 8.44 -13.97 -7.69
CA MET A 17 8.01 -13.09 -8.79
C MET A 17 7.27 -11.86 -8.28
N PHE A 18 6.44 -12.04 -7.26
CA PHE A 18 5.71 -10.94 -6.64
C PHE A 18 6.63 -9.99 -5.87
N ALA A 19 7.65 -10.50 -5.19
CA ALA A 19 8.67 -9.66 -4.55
C ALA A 19 9.44 -8.83 -5.58
N ALA A 20 9.83 -9.43 -6.72
CA ALA A 20 10.47 -8.70 -7.81
C ALA A 20 9.55 -7.63 -8.42
N LEU A 21 8.26 -7.95 -8.64
CA LEU A 21 7.27 -6.98 -9.12
C LEU A 21 7.10 -5.81 -8.15
N THR A 22 7.05 -6.11 -6.86
CA THR A 22 6.93 -5.13 -5.79
C THR A 22 8.12 -4.17 -5.80
N ALA A 23 9.35 -4.70 -5.83
CA ALA A 23 10.56 -3.90 -5.91
C ALA A 23 10.62 -3.06 -7.20
N TYR A 24 10.16 -3.62 -8.32
CA TYR A 24 10.08 -2.89 -9.59
C TYR A 24 9.07 -1.73 -9.52
N THR A 25 7.92 -1.95 -8.87
CA THR A 25 6.92 -0.90 -8.66
C THR A 25 7.47 0.23 -7.80
N ASP A 26 8.15 -0.10 -6.70
CA ASP A 26 8.75 0.89 -5.81
C ASP A 26 9.86 1.69 -6.53
N ALA A 27 10.72 1.02 -7.30
CA ALA A 27 11.77 1.69 -8.08
C ALA A 27 11.19 2.70 -9.09
N GLY A 28 10.02 2.39 -9.69
CA GLY A 28 9.27 3.33 -10.53
C GLY A 28 8.73 4.55 -9.76
N ASN A 29 8.59 4.42 -8.45
CA ASN A 29 8.02 5.42 -7.55
C ASN A 29 9.09 6.09 -6.65
N SER A 30 10.32 6.19 -7.12
CA SER A 30 11.45 6.76 -6.36
C SER A 30 11.74 6.00 -5.06
N ASP A 31 11.62 4.67 -5.08
CA ASP A 31 11.78 3.73 -3.96
C ASP A 31 10.79 3.94 -2.81
N VAL A 32 9.63 4.56 -3.09
CA VAL A 32 8.55 4.77 -2.11
C VAL A 32 7.43 3.77 -2.34
N PRO A 33 7.07 2.93 -1.35
CA PRO A 33 6.09 1.86 -1.50
C PRO A 33 4.64 2.31 -1.28
N TYR A 34 4.23 3.44 -1.87
CA TYR A 34 2.88 3.97 -1.70
C TYR A 34 1.86 3.35 -2.68
N GLU A 35 2.34 2.78 -3.78
CA GLU A 35 1.49 2.17 -4.80
C GLU A 35 1.40 0.65 -4.63
N SER A 36 0.21 0.10 -4.86
CA SER A 36 0.02 -1.35 -4.82
C SER A 36 0.65 -2.05 -6.03
N PRO A 37 1.33 -3.20 -5.83
CA PRO A 37 1.76 -4.06 -6.92
C PRO A 37 0.61 -4.85 -7.56
N SER A 38 -0.62 -4.78 -7.03
CA SER A 38 -1.81 -5.38 -7.64
C SER A 38 -2.13 -4.72 -8.98
N ASN A 39 -2.71 -5.48 -9.90
CA ASN A 39 -3.05 -5.06 -11.27
C ASN A 39 -1.84 -4.64 -12.13
N LYS A 40 -0.62 -4.95 -11.70
CA LYS A 40 0.60 -4.76 -12.50
C LYS A 40 0.90 -6.00 -13.33
N ASP A 41 1.52 -5.79 -14.49
CA ASP A 41 1.83 -6.86 -15.44
C ASP A 41 2.89 -7.82 -14.90
N LEU A 42 2.59 -9.11 -15.01
CA LEU A 42 3.51 -10.20 -14.71
C LEU A 42 4.02 -10.83 -16.01
N LYS A 43 5.31 -10.91 -16.17
CA LYS A 43 5.94 -11.58 -17.33
C LYS A 43 6.00 -13.09 -17.12
N ILE A 44 4.81 -13.72 -17.03
CA ILE A 44 4.63 -15.15 -16.88
C ILE A 44 3.83 -15.71 -18.04
N THR A 45 3.98 -17.01 -18.31
CA THR A 45 3.25 -17.69 -19.39
C THR A 45 1.99 -18.36 -18.90
N LYS A 46 1.99 -18.87 -17.66
CA LYS A 46 0.82 -19.51 -17.02
C LYS A 46 0.98 -19.59 -15.49
N THR A 47 -0.13 -19.80 -14.82
CA THR A 47 -0.20 -20.16 -13.41
C THR A 47 -0.35 -21.66 -13.28
N VAL A 48 0.41 -22.30 -12.35
CA VAL A 48 0.52 -23.76 -12.28
C VAL A 48 0.59 -24.26 -10.84
N LEU A 49 0.18 -25.50 -10.63
CA LEU A 49 0.48 -26.25 -9.42
C LEU A 49 1.92 -26.81 -9.46
N LYS A 50 2.38 -27.38 -8.35
CA LYS A 50 3.71 -27.96 -8.21
C LYS A 50 3.96 -29.08 -9.23
N ASP A 51 2.95 -29.89 -9.54
CA ASP A 51 2.99 -30.97 -10.54
C ASP A 51 3.01 -30.45 -11.98
N GLY A 52 2.68 -29.18 -12.22
CA GLY A 52 2.61 -28.55 -13.52
C GLY A 52 1.19 -28.40 -14.07
N THR A 53 0.18 -28.87 -13.35
CA THR A 53 -1.22 -28.66 -13.72
C THR A 53 -1.52 -27.17 -13.80
N GLU A 54 -2.09 -26.72 -14.90
CA GLU A 54 -2.45 -25.33 -15.10
C GLU A 54 -3.63 -24.93 -14.21
N VAL A 55 -3.53 -23.75 -13.62
CA VAL A 55 -4.60 -23.15 -12.79
C VAL A 55 -5.09 -21.91 -13.52
N LEU A 56 -6.36 -21.90 -13.90
CA LEU A 56 -7.00 -20.75 -14.50
C LEU A 56 -8.06 -20.23 -13.53
N LEU A 57 -7.91 -18.99 -13.13
CA LEU A 57 -8.88 -18.28 -12.30
C LEU A 57 -9.39 -17.07 -13.07
N ASP A 58 -10.70 -16.91 -13.09
CA ASP A 58 -11.31 -15.63 -13.45
C ASP A 58 -11.21 -14.63 -12.28
N GLN A 59 -11.56 -13.38 -12.52
CA GLN A 59 -11.47 -12.32 -11.52
C GLN A 59 -12.36 -12.60 -10.30
N GLN A 60 -13.56 -13.13 -10.50
CA GLN A 60 -14.49 -13.41 -9.41
C GLN A 60 -13.99 -14.54 -8.54
N GLN A 61 -13.52 -15.65 -9.15
CA GLN A 61 -12.93 -16.76 -8.42
C GLN A 61 -11.69 -16.31 -7.63
N ALA A 62 -10.84 -15.47 -8.21
CA ALA A 62 -9.68 -14.91 -7.53
C ALA A 62 -10.09 -14.07 -6.31
N ASN A 63 -11.15 -13.27 -6.43
CA ASN A 63 -11.64 -12.45 -5.33
C ASN A 63 -12.28 -13.31 -4.22
N ASP A 64 -13.19 -14.21 -4.58
CA ASP A 64 -14.02 -14.94 -3.62
C ASP A 64 -13.24 -16.05 -2.89
N LEU A 65 -12.36 -16.75 -3.61
CA LEU A 65 -11.63 -17.90 -3.06
C LEU A 65 -10.30 -17.50 -2.42
N LEU A 66 -9.61 -16.48 -2.94
CA LEU A 66 -8.25 -16.15 -2.54
C LEU A 66 -8.15 -14.80 -1.85
N ASN A 67 -8.52 -13.71 -2.51
CA ASN A 67 -8.36 -12.36 -1.95
C ASN A 67 -9.20 -12.16 -0.70
N ALA A 68 -10.40 -12.75 -0.63
CA ALA A 68 -11.24 -12.77 0.57
C ALA A 68 -10.57 -13.46 1.77
N ASN A 69 -9.55 -14.26 1.53
CA ASN A 69 -8.75 -14.95 2.56
C ASN A 69 -7.31 -14.41 2.66
N GLY A 70 -7.05 -13.20 2.20
CA GLY A 70 -5.73 -12.57 2.28
C GLY A 70 -4.66 -13.21 1.38
N VAL A 71 -5.06 -13.96 0.36
CA VAL A 71 -4.15 -14.61 -0.58
C VAL A 71 -4.09 -13.85 -1.89
N ILE A 72 -2.92 -13.33 -2.24
CA ILE A 72 -2.67 -12.66 -3.50
C ILE A 72 -2.39 -13.72 -4.57
N THR A 73 -2.94 -13.52 -5.78
CA THR A 73 -2.84 -14.44 -6.91
C THR A 73 -2.45 -13.71 -8.20
N ALA A 74 -2.47 -14.42 -9.32
CA ALA A 74 -2.35 -13.87 -10.65
C ALA A 74 -3.57 -14.27 -11.49
N ILE A 75 -4.11 -13.33 -12.24
CA ILE A 75 -5.20 -13.55 -13.20
C ILE A 75 -4.74 -13.18 -14.61
N ASN A 76 -5.40 -13.75 -15.62
CA ASN A 76 -5.17 -13.36 -17.02
C ASN A 76 -6.27 -12.38 -17.46
N ALA A 77 -5.89 -11.11 -17.61
CA ALA A 77 -6.73 -10.03 -18.09
C ALA A 77 -5.95 -9.24 -19.15
N ASN A 78 -5.98 -9.71 -20.39
CA ASN A 78 -5.13 -9.22 -21.48
C ASN A 78 -3.63 -9.28 -21.13
N GLY A 79 -3.16 -10.45 -20.68
CA GLY A 79 -1.86 -10.68 -20.07
C GLY A 79 -2.01 -10.98 -18.57
N TYR A 80 -1.00 -11.64 -18.01
CA TYR A 80 -1.04 -11.96 -16.59
C TYR A 80 -0.75 -10.73 -15.74
N LYS A 81 -1.59 -10.54 -14.71
CA LYS A 81 -1.47 -9.47 -13.73
C LYS A 81 -1.46 -10.04 -12.31
N ALA A 82 -0.68 -9.44 -11.43
CA ALA A 82 -0.81 -9.70 -10.00
C ALA A 82 -2.19 -9.22 -9.52
N TRP A 83 -2.85 -9.95 -8.63
CA TRP A 83 -4.20 -9.65 -8.20
C TRP A 83 -4.41 -9.88 -6.72
N GLY A 84 -4.68 -8.80 -5.99
CA GLY A 84 -4.97 -8.77 -4.56
C GLY A 84 -4.13 -7.73 -3.81
N ASN A 85 -4.77 -7.08 -2.82
CA ASN A 85 -4.19 -6.02 -2.02
C ASN A 85 -4.08 -6.38 -0.53
N ASN A 86 -4.71 -7.46 -0.09
CA ASN A 86 -4.79 -7.83 1.30
C ASN A 86 -3.51 -8.50 1.79
N THR A 87 -3.10 -8.20 3.02
CA THR A 87 -2.08 -8.98 3.74
C THR A 87 -2.67 -10.29 4.26
N ALA A 88 -1.81 -11.18 4.75
CA ALA A 88 -2.26 -12.43 5.39
C ALA A 88 -2.98 -12.21 6.74
N ALA A 89 -2.99 -11.00 7.27
CA ALA A 89 -3.76 -10.66 8.47
C ALA A 89 -5.26 -10.53 8.17
N TYR A 90 -5.64 -10.27 6.91
CA TYR A 90 -7.03 -10.27 6.48
C TYR A 90 -7.53 -11.71 6.25
N PRO A 91 -8.76 -12.08 6.62
CA PRO A 91 -9.84 -11.25 7.17
C PRO A 91 -9.85 -11.10 8.71
N SER A 92 -8.85 -11.63 9.43
CA SER A 92 -8.81 -11.55 10.90
C SER A 92 -8.72 -10.11 11.41
N THR A 93 -8.12 -9.22 10.65
CA THR A 93 -8.15 -7.78 10.90
C THR A 93 -8.68 -7.01 9.70
N THR A 94 -9.45 -5.96 9.97
CA THR A 94 -9.95 -5.00 8.98
C THR A 94 -9.31 -3.62 9.15
N ASP A 95 -8.38 -3.48 10.10
CA ASP A 95 -7.63 -2.25 10.29
C ASP A 95 -6.89 -1.88 8.99
N PRO A 96 -7.12 -0.70 8.41
CA PRO A 96 -6.50 -0.29 7.16
C PRO A 96 -4.97 -0.40 7.16
N LYS A 97 -4.32 -0.16 8.30
CA LYS A 97 -2.87 -0.26 8.46
C LYS A 97 -2.35 -1.68 8.24
N ASP A 98 -3.07 -2.69 8.75
CA ASP A 98 -2.61 -4.07 8.74
C ASP A 98 -3.23 -4.89 7.61
N ARG A 99 -4.40 -4.47 7.11
CA ARG A 99 -5.10 -5.12 6.01
C ARG A 99 -4.41 -4.90 4.67
N TRP A 100 -4.12 -3.63 4.32
CA TRP A 100 -3.66 -3.26 2.98
C TRP A 100 -2.15 -3.41 2.84
N LEU A 101 -1.71 -4.20 1.88
CA LEU A 101 -0.29 -4.47 1.66
C LEU A 101 0.53 -3.20 1.42
N ALA A 102 0.07 -2.32 0.55
CA ALA A 102 0.78 -1.07 0.25
C ALA A 102 0.83 -0.15 1.48
N VAL A 103 -0.29 -0.02 2.21
CA VAL A 103 -0.34 0.78 3.43
C VAL A 103 0.62 0.24 4.48
N ARG A 104 0.59 -1.08 4.76
CA ARG A 104 1.51 -1.71 5.71
C ARG A 104 2.96 -1.48 5.33
N ARG A 105 3.31 -1.67 4.07
CA ARG A 105 4.67 -1.44 3.57
C ARG A 105 5.10 0.02 3.70
N PHE A 106 4.20 0.97 3.47
CA PHE A 106 4.50 2.39 3.65
C PHE A 106 4.81 2.73 5.11
N PHE A 107 4.05 2.17 6.07
CA PHE A 107 4.34 2.32 7.50
C PHE A 107 5.69 1.72 7.88
N ASP A 108 6.02 0.54 7.37
CA ASP A 108 7.29 -0.13 7.66
C ASP A 108 8.47 0.63 7.02
N TRP A 109 8.29 1.15 5.81
CA TRP A 109 9.28 1.97 5.11
C TRP A 109 9.55 3.30 5.83
N ASP A 110 8.51 4.01 6.24
CA ASP A 110 8.63 5.26 7.02
C ASP A 110 9.30 5.00 8.37
N GLY A 111 8.91 3.94 9.07
CA GLY A 111 9.54 3.53 10.33
C GLY A 111 11.05 3.23 10.18
N ASN A 112 11.42 2.52 9.12
CA ASN A 112 12.84 2.25 8.83
C ASN A 112 13.60 3.55 8.50
N ASN A 113 13.01 4.46 7.73
CA ASN A 113 13.61 5.76 7.45
C ASN A 113 13.78 6.61 8.71
N PHE A 114 12.80 6.57 9.62
CA PHE A 114 12.89 7.22 10.93
C PHE A 114 14.10 6.68 11.72
N ILE A 115 14.22 5.36 11.82
CA ILE A 115 15.35 4.73 12.53
C ILE A 115 16.69 5.17 11.92
N LEU A 116 16.85 5.08 10.62
CA LEU A 116 18.09 5.44 9.92
C LEU A 116 18.41 6.92 10.06
N THR A 117 17.41 7.78 10.00
CA THR A 117 17.59 9.25 10.09
C THR A 117 18.02 9.68 11.50
N TYR A 118 17.42 9.09 12.53
CA TYR A 118 17.62 9.54 13.92
C TYR A 118 18.57 8.66 14.74
N PHE A 119 19.10 7.57 14.18
CA PHE A 119 20.04 6.69 14.86
C PHE A 119 21.21 7.45 15.50
N GLN A 120 21.79 8.41 14.79
CA GLN A 120 22.89 9.24 15.29
C GLN A 120 22.50 10.25 16.38
N LYS A 121 21.22 10.37 16.71
CA LYS A 121 20.72 11.21 17.80
C LYS A 121 20.52 10.43 19.10
N VAL A 122 20.62 9.10 19.06
CA VAL A 122 20.60 8.24 20.24
C VAL A 122 21.81 8.59 21.11
N ASP A 123 21.68 8.48 22.43
CA ASP A 123 22.68 8.84 23.46
C ASP A 123 23.04 10.33 23.53
N LYS A 124 22.38 11.20 22.78
CA LYS A 124 22.50 12.65 22.92
C LYS A 124 21.66 13.15 24.11
N PRO A 125 22.02 14.27 24.74
CA PRO A 125 21.21 14.85 25.81
C PRO A 125 19.78 15.09 25.38
N GLY A 126 18.80 14.42 26.05
CA GLY A 126 17.36 14.46 25.76
C GLY A 126 16.71 15.78 26.20
N ASN A 127 17.16 16.90 25.64
CA ASN A 127 16.61 18.21 25.94
C ASN A 127 15.53 18.64 24.94
N THR A 128 14.78 19.69 25.26
CA THR A 128 13.71 20.23 24.43
C THR A 128 14.16 20.54 22.99
N ARG A 129 15.41 20.99 22.81
CA ARG A 129 15.96 21.28 21.48
C ARG A 129 16.12 20.02 20.63
N LEU A 130 16.54 18.89 21.21
CA LEU A 130 16.62 17.60 20.54
C LEU A 130 15.24 17.14 20.12
N ILE A 131 14.27 17.16 21.04
CA ILE A 131 12.89 16.78 20.79
C ILE A 131 12.30 17.60 19.63
N GLN A 132 12.39 18.94 19.74
CA GLN A 132 11.88 19.84 18.71
C GLN A 132 12.55 19.60 17.35
N SER A 133 13.85 19.37 17.33
CA SER A 133 14.58 19.08 16.09
C SER A 133 14.14 17.79 15.41
N ILE A 134 13.71 16.77 16.16
CA ILE A 134 13.18 15.52 15.63
C ILE A 134 11.78 15.78 15.06
N VAL A 135 10.89 16.40 15.83
CA VAL A 135 9.52 16.71 15.42
C VAL A 135 9.49 17.58 14.18
N ASP A 136 10.24 18.68 14.15
CA ASP A 136 10.26 19.61 13.02
C ASP A 136 10.82 18.96 11.75
N SER A 137 11.94 18.24 11.86
CA SER A 137 12.53 17.58 10.70
C SER A 137 11.63 16.47 10.15
N GLN A 138 10.95 15.72 11.02
CA GLN A 138 10.01 14.68 10.60
C GLN A 138 8.78 15.28 9.91
N ASN A 139 8.26 16.39 10.41
CA ASN A 139 7.15 17.10 9.77
C ASN A 139 7.56 17.69 8.40
N ILE A 140 8.78 18.16 8.23
CA ILE A 140 9.29 18.61 6.93
C ILE A 140 9.33 17.44 5.93
N ILE A 141 9.83 16.27 6.35
CA ILE A 141 9.84 15.05 5.54
C ILE A 141 8.41 14.65 5.16
N GLY A 142 7.52 14.59 6.15
CA GLY A 142 6.12 14.20 5.95
C GLY A 142 5.34 15.16 5.04
N ASN A 143 5.56 16.47 5.16
CA ASN A 143 5.00 17.47 4.24
C ASN A 143 5.47 17.24 2.80
N GLY A 144 6.72 16.76 2.62
CA GLY A 144 7.24 16.35 1.34
C GLY A 144 6.53 15.12 0.75
N TYR A 145 6.09 14.19 1.59
CA TYR A 145 5.28 13.03 1.15
C TYR A 145 3.88 13.46 0.71
N VAL A 146 3.23 14.33 1.50
CA VAL A 146 1.91 14.89 1.16
C VAL A 146 1.97 15.69 -0.15
N ALA A 147 2.98 16.53 -0.31
CA ALA A 147 3.15 17.35 -1.52
C ALA A 147 3.39 16.53 -2.80
N ARG A 148 3.81 15.27 -2.67
CA ARG A 148 4.01 14.32 -3.79
C ARG A 148 2.85 13.33 -3.93
N ASP A 149 1.76 13.51 -3.21
CA ASP A 149 0.60 12.60 -3.20
C ASP A 149 0.93 11.14 -2.78
N TYR A 150 1.95 10.94 -1.95
CA TYR A 150 2.24 9.62 -1.40
C TYR A 150 1.29 9.23 -0.26
N CYS A 151 0.78 10.22 0.47
CA CYS A 151 -0.20 10.07 1.53
C CYS A 151 -1.09 11.31 1.66
N ALA A 152 -2.28 11.13 2.24
CA ALA A 152 -3.23 12.21 2.46
C ALA A 152 -2.84 13.13 3.63
N GLY A 153 -2.03 12.64 4.56
CA GLY A 153 -1.62 13.41 5.72
C GLY A 153 -0.43 12.77 6.46
N TYR A 154 0.37 13.64 7.05
CA TYR A 154 1.52 13.26 7.87
C TYR A 154 1.70 14.30 8.98
N ARG A 155 1.80 13.86 10.24
CA ARG A 155 2.01 14.75 11.37
C ARG A 155 2.75 14.03 12.49
N THR A 156 3.87 14.59 12.93
CA THR A 156 4.62 14.11 14.08
C THR A 156 4.53 15.13 15.21
N GLU A 157 4.32 14.67 16.42
CA GLU A 157 4.22 15.49 17.61
C GLU A 157 4.86 14.82 18.83
N PHE A 158 5.26 15.62 19.80
CA PHE A 158 5.66 15.16 21.13
C PHE A 158 4.50 15.37 22.09
N LYS A 159 4.01 14.29 22.69
CA LYS A 159 2.90 14.33 23.64
C LYS A 159 3.40 14.10 25.05
N SER A 160 2.99 14.99 25.98
CA SER A 160 3.41 14.90 27.38
C SER A 160 2.78 13.68 28.09
N ASP A 161 1.58 13.26 27.70
CA ASP A 161 0.90 12.11 28.25
C ASP A 161 1.53 10.76 27.84
N GLU A 162 2.19 10.71 26.68
CA GLU A 162 2.98 9.57 26.21
C GLU A 162 4.41 9.56 26.76
N ASN A 163 4.86 10.65 27.40
CA ASN A 163 6.20 10.87 27.94
C ASN A 163 6.16 11.21 29.44
N PRO A 164 5.67 10.31 30.31
CA PRO A 164 5.68 10.53 31.75
C PRO A 164 7.12 10.68 32.24
N ILE A 165 7.28 11.43 33.34
CA ILE A 165 8.62 11.73 33.91
C ILE A 165 9.44 10.46 34.20
N THR A 166 8.78 9.37 34.55
CA THR A 166 9.43 8.06 34.78
C THR A 166 10.16 7.57 33.55
N ASN A 167 9.51 7.61 32.39
CA ASN A 167 10.09 7.18 31.11
C ASN A 167 11.24 8.10 30.69
N LEU A 168 11.08 9.41 30.89
CA LEU A 168 12.13 10.38 30.58
C LEU A 168 13.36 10.21 31.47
N LEU A 169 13.18 9.85 32.74
CA LEU A 169 14.27 9.53 33.65
C LEU A 169 15.02 8.24 33.29
N ASP A 170 14.32 7.29 32.65
CA ASP A 170 14.90 6.07 32.11
C ASP A 170 15.50 6.25 30.70
N GLY A 171 15.54 7.50 30.22
CA GLY A 171 16.07 7.83 28.88
C GLY A 171 15.15 7.49 27.72
N HIS A 172 13.89 7.15 27.97
CA HIS A 172 12.90 6.85 26.94
C HIS A 172 12.20 8.12 26.47
N LEU A 173 12.28 8.39 25.17
CA LEU A 173 11.67 9.54 24.53
C LEU A 173 10.79 9.05 23.39
N THR A 174 9.48 9.34 23.47
CA THR A 174 8.48 8.92 22.50
C THR A 174 8.02 10.12 21.67
N VAL A 175 8.05 9.98 20.34
CA VAL A 175 7.38 10.88 19.40
C VAL A 175 6.26 10.13 18.72
N HIS A 176 5.13 10.78 18.51
CA HIS A 176 3.94 10.17 17.92
C HIS A 176 3.76 10.68 16.48
N THR A 177 3.71 9.75 15.53
CA THR A 177 3.48 10.08 14.12
C THR A 177 2.12 9.56 13.66
N TYR A 178 1.30 10.47 13.13
CA TYR A 178 0.07 10.16 12.43
C TYR A 178 0.35 10.17 10.94
N LEU A 179 0.05 9.05 10.29
CA LEU A 179 0.32 8.82 8.88
C LEU A 179 -0.93 8.25 8.22
N ALA A 180 -1.34 8.85 7.10
CA ALA A 180 -2.54 8.48 6.36
C ALA A 180 -2.21 8.14 4.89
N PRO A 181 -1.62 6.95 4.60
CA PRO A 181 -1.43 6.50 3.23
C PRO A 181 -2.75 6.31 2.51
N TYR A 182 -2.75 6.48 1.18
CA TYR A 182 -3.93 6.19 0.37
C TYR A 182 -4.22 4.68 0.31
N ILE A 183 -5.50 4.34 0.42
CA ILE A 183 -5.99 2.96 0.27
C ILE A 183 -6.16 2.67 -1.22
N PRO A 184 -5.74 1.48 -1.72
CA PRO A 184 -6.00 1.08 -3.09
C PRO A 184 -7.49 1.08 -3.43
N ALA A 185 -7.88 1.65 -4.57
CA ALA A 185 -9.24 1.61 -5.08
C ALA A 185 -9.51 0.21 -5.68
N GLU A 186 -9.97 -0.73 -4.84
CA GLU A 186 -10.27 -2.11 -5.27
C GLU A 186 -11.53 -2.23 -6.09
N TYR A 187 -12.48 -1.33 -5.90
CA TYR A 187 -13.78 -1.36 -6.54
C TYR A 187 -14.15 0.03 -7.06
N ILE A 188 -14.44 0.11 -8.36
CA ILE A 188 -14.90 1.35 -8.99
C ILE A 188 -16.24 1.03 -9.65
N GLU A 189 -17.30 1.67 -9.16
CA GLU A 189 -18.65 1.55 -9.71
C GLU A 189 -18.99 2.77 -10.55
N ASN A 190 -19.60 2.52 -11.70
CA ASN A 190 -20.15 3.56 -12.57
C ASN A 190 -21.63 3.31 -12.79
N ILE A 191 -22.47 4.11 -12.13
CA ILE A 191 -23.91 4.12 -12.34
C ILE A 191 -24.20 4.96 -13.59
N ARG A 192 -24.95 4.39 -14.55
CA ARG A 192 -25.33 5.10 -15.77
C ARG A 192 -26.84 5.21 -15.83
N GLU A 193 -27.31 6.41 -15.97
CA GLU A 193 -28.72 6.73 -16.17
C GLU A 193 -28.90 7.34 -17.56
N TYR A 194 -30.05 7.09 -18.14
CA TYR A 194 -30.41 7.72 -19.41
C TYR A 194 -30.92 9.13 -19.12
N ASP A 195 -30.25 10.14 -19.69
CA ASP A 195 -30.63 11.54 -19.52
C ASP A 195 -31.75 11.90 -20.50
N THR A 196 -32.99 11.83 -20.02
CA THR A 196 -34.17 12.14 -20.80
C THR A 196 -34.30 13.67 -21.02
N GLU A 197 -33.84 14.49 -20.09
CA GLU A 197 -33.92 15.95 -20.22
C GLU A 197 -32.99 16.46 -21.31
N ALA A 198 -31.78 15.95 -21.38
CA ALA A 198 -30.83 16.27 -22.45
C ALA A 198 -31.34 15.83 -23.82
N LEU A 199 -32.01 14.67 -23.92
CA LEU A 199 -32.61 14.21 -25.17
C LEU A 199 -33.80 15.10 -25.57
N GLU A 200 -34.70 15.43 -24.65
CA GLU A 200 -35.83 16.32 -24.89
C GLU A 200 -35.37 17.70 -25.39
N ALA A 201 -34.39 18.29 -24.71
CA ALA A 201 -33.79 19.57 -25.12
C ALA A 201 -33.21 19.52 -26.54
N ALA A 202 -32.53 18.40 -26.89
CA ALA A 202 -31.94 18.21 -28.21
C ALA A 202 -33.01 18.02 -29.34
N LEU A 203 -34.12 17.33 -29.03
CA LEU A 203 -35.19 17.07 -30.00
C LEU A 203 -36.17 18.24 -30.17
N THR A 204 -36.42 18.99 -29.12
CA THR A 204 -37.32 20.17 -29.17
C THR A 204 -36.65 21.42 -29.72
N GLY A 205 -35.31 21.32 -30.05
CA GLY A 205 -34.52 22.41 -30.52
C GLY A 205 -34.51 23.48 -29.46
N GLY A 206 -33.46 23.54 -28.63
CA GLY A 206 -33.31 24.58 -27.63
C GLY A 206 -33.63 25.95 -28.23
N GLY A 207 -34.86 26.32 -28.09
CA GLY A 207 -35.38 27.57 -28.58
C GLY A 207 -34.99 28.65 -27.56
N GLU A 208 -34.02 29.40 -27.87
CA GLU A 208 -33.84 30.85 -27.88
C GLU A 208 -32.37 31.20 -27.90
#